data_4e74ccc17a5d68a52df1a106d448a6ae
#
_entry.id   4e74ccc17a5d68a52df1a106d448a6ae
#
_cell.length_a   1.000
_cell.length_b   1.000
_cell.length_c   1.000
_cell.angle_alpha   90.00
_cell.angle_beta   90.00
_cell.angle_gamma   90.00
#
_symmetry.space_group_name_H-M   'P 1'
#
loop_
_entity.id
_entity.type
_entity.pdbx_description
1 polymer ?
#
loop_
_entity_poly.entity_id
_entity_poly.type
_entity_poly.pdbx_seq_one_letter_code
_entity_poly.pdbx_strand_id
1 'polypeptide(L)'
;MDVNSQRDGGWWLPKSRLNANDIDLEISLGWLSAKLTNIAVKIFGKVTGGSFRYAKRVLVSKEDGVEIHYKDAQSGLEEIVYFQSNHISAVHRCYSKSKTSEGNESTSTNYAIVANSVIHKIPGSKKQIRQLCEILELDLQTKSPMHKHDFPERTLFE
;
A
#
# COMPACT_ATOMS: atom_id res chain seq x y z
N MET A 1 -14.06 -6.84 20.99
CA MET A 1 -13.13 -6.20 20.07
C MET A 1 -13.83 -4.98 19.49
N ASP A 2 -13.43 -3.82 19.92
CA ASP A 2 -13.95 -2.60 19.32
C ASP A 2 -13.50 -2.58 17.88
N VAL A 3 -14.39 -3.02 17.02
CA VAL A 3 -14.18 -2.99 15.60
C VAL A 3 -14.30 -1.54 15.19
N ASN A 4 -13.18 -0.92 15.18
CA ASN A 4 -13.07 0.44 14.73
C ASN A 4 -13.43 0.50 13.26
N SER A 5 -14.22 1.42 12.95
CA SER A 5 -14.72 1.83 11.66
C SER A 5 -14.13 1.12 10.44
N GLN A 6 -14.98 0.52 9.67
CA GLN A 6 -14.66 0.07 8.33
C GLN A 6 -14.36 1.30 7.49
N ARG A 7 -13.14 1.37 6.99
CA ARG A 7 -12.64 2.50 6.21
C ARG A 7 -11.69 2.01 5.13
N ASP A 8 -11.70 2.64 3.98
CA ASP A 8 -10.83 2.30 2.85
C ASP A 8 -10.91 0.81 2.43
N GLY A 9 -12.10 0.23 2.54
CA GLY A 9 -12.34 -1.15 2.15
C GLY A 9 -11.93 -2.20 3.18
N GLY A 10 -11.42 -1.81 4.33
CA GLY A 10 -10.91 -2.72 5.34
C GLY A 10 -11.26 -2.31 6.77
N TRP A 11 -10.69 -3.02 7.72
CA TRP A 11 -10.83 -2.77 9.14
C TRP A 11 -9.60 -2.08 9.69
N TRP A 12 -9.79 -0.98 10.40
CA TRP A 12 -8.72 -0.27 11.09
C TRP A 12 -8.39 -0.94 12.40
N LEU A 13 -7.11 -1.30 12.58
CA LEU A 13 -6.65 -1.97 13.78
C LEU A 13 -5.66 -1.09 14.55
N PRO A 14 -5.76 -1.06 15.90
CA PRO A 14 -4.78 -0.35 16.73
C PRO A 14 -3.42 -1.04 16.76
N LYS A 15 -3.40 -2.35 16.49
CA LYS A 15 -2.19 -3.16 16.42
C LYS A 15 -2.38 -4.34 15.48
N SER A 16 -1.29 -4.96 15.06
CA SER A 16 -1.34 -6.13 14.19
C SER A 16 -2.17 -7.26 14.81
N ARG A 17 -3.06 -7.81 13.99
CA ARG A 17 -3.90 -8.97 14.33
C ARG A 17 -3.21 -10.27 13.96
N LEU A 18 -2.42 -10.29 12.90
CA LEU A 18 -1.77 -11.50 12.42
C LEU A 18 -0.64 -11.92 13.36
N ASN A 19 -0.67 -13.19 13.77
CA ASN A 19 0.42 -13.78 14.56
C ASN A 19 1.64 -14.04 13.67
N ALA A 20 2.82 -13.82 14.20
CA ALA A 20 4.07 -14.04 13.45
C ALA A 20 4.18 -15.47 12.87
N ASN A 21 3.60 -16.47 13.54
CA ASN A 21 3.63 -17.86 13.09
C ASN A 21 2.65 -18.14 11.93
N ASP A 22 1.65 -17.29 11.73
CA ASP A 22 0.62 -17.48 10.71
C ASP A 22 0.90 -16.66 9.46
N ILE A 23 1.97 -15.89 9.44
CA ILE A 23 2.35 -15.05 8.31
C ILE A 23 3.06 -15.89 7.25
N ASP A 24 2.44 -16.00 6.08
CA ASP A 24 2.98 -16.74 4.94
C ASP A 24 3.91 -15.88 4.07
N LEU A 25 3.70 -14.57 4.07
CA LEU A 25 4.50 -13.63 3.29
C LEU A 25 4.56 -12.28 3.98
N GLU A 26 5.74 -11.71 4.05
CA GLU A 26 5.96 -10.32 4.45
C GLU A 26 6.63 -9.55 3.32
N ILE A 27 6.00 -8.46 2.91
CA ILE A 27 6.55 -7.53 1.92
C ILE A 27 6.83 -6.22 2.63
N SER A 28 8.08 -5.83 2.66
CA SER A 28 8.49 -4.57 3.29
C SER A 28 9.08 -3.62 2.27
N LEU A 29 8.81 -2.34 2.46
CA LEU A 29 9.51 -1.29 1.72
C LEU A 29 10.99 -1.36 2.09
N GLY A 30 11.88 -1.39 1.08
CA GLY A 30 13.31 -1.45 1.30
C GLY A 30 13.78 -0.27 2.16
N TRP A 31 14.75 -0.54 3.04
CA TRP A 31 15.31 0.45 3.96
C TRP A 31 15.74 1.75 3.25
N LEU A 32 16.42 1.62 2.12
CA LEU A 32 16.87 2.79 1.36
C LEU A 32 15.73 3.59 0.78
N SER A 33 14.72 2.91 0.23
CA SER A 33 13.52 3.55 -0.32
C SER A 33 12.72 4.28 0.75
N ALA A 34 12.57 3.68 1.92
CA ALA A 34 11.91 4.32 3.06
C ALA A 34 12.65 5.57 3.52
N LYS A 35 13.97 5.50 3.61
CA LYS A 35 14.82 6.64 3.99
C LYS A 35 14.72 7.78 2.97
N LEU A 36 14.79 7.47 1.67
CA LEU A 36 14.66 8.47 0.62
C LEU A 36 13.26 9.11 0.61
N THR A 37 12.22 8.33 0.81
CA THR A 37 10.86 8.84 0.93
C THR A 37 10.74 9.80 2.11
N ASN A 38 11.26 9.45 3.27
CA ASN A 38 11.24 10.29 4.45
C ASN A 38 11.99 11.62 4.24
N ILE A 39 13.14 11.58 3.57
CA ILE A 39 13.92 12.79 3.27
C ILE A 39 13.15 13.67 2.28
N ALA A 40 12.63 13.10 1.20
CA ALA A 40 11.88 13.85 0.20
C ALA A 40 10.66 14.54 0.83
N VAL A 41 9.92 13.84 1.67
CA VAL A 41 8.75 14.40 2.35
C VAL A 41 9.12 15.49 3.34
N LYS A 42 10.22 15.36 4.07
CA LYS A 42 10.70 16.41 4.97
C LYS A 42 11.03 17.71 4.22
N ILE A 43 11.55 17.58 3.01
CA ILE A 43 11.88 18.74 2.17
C ILE A 43 10.62 19.33 1.52
N PHE A 44 9.83 18.52 0.84
CA PHE A 44 8.67 18.96 0.06
C PHE A 44 7.40 19.14 0.90
N GLY A 45 7.24 18.36 1.96
CA GLY A 45 6.07 18.43 2.83
C GLY A 45 5.93 19.75 3.57
N LYS A 46 7.05 20.40 3.92
CA LYS A 46 7.06 21.73 4.50
C LYS A 46 6.51 22.81 3.58
N VAL A 47 6.64 22.61 2.27
CA VAL A 47 6.20 23.56 1.27
C VAL A 47 4.73 23.39 0.92
N THR A 48 4.24 22.14 0.89
CA THR A 48 2.88 21.82 0.45
C THR A 48 1.87 21.67 1.58
N GLY A 49 2.33 21.49 2.82
CA GLY A 49 1.45 21.35 3.99
C GLY A 49 0.57 20.09 3.98
N GLY A 50 0.85 19.12 3.11
CA GLY A 50 0.07 17.88 2.97
C GLY A 50 0.57 16.74 3.84
N SER A 51 -0.30 15.75 4.08
CA SER A 51 0.07 14.46 4.65
C SER A 51 0.53 13.51 3.54
N PHE A 52 1.57 12.72 3.84
CA PHE A 52 2.16 11.78 2.88
C PHE A 52 2.18 10.38 3.49
N ARG A 53 1.17 9.63 3.16
CA ARG A 53 1.01 8.26 3.62
C ARG A 53 1.57 7.29 2.58
N TYR A 54 2.26 6.28 3.05
CA TYR A 54 2.74 5.18 2.21
C TYR A 54 2.60 3.83 2.92
N ALA A 55 2.42 2.78 2.15
CA ALA A 55 2.43 1.41 2.67
C ALA A 55 3.87 1.01 2.98
N LYS A 56 4.16 0.83 4.25
CA LYS A 56 5.46 0.45 4.78
C LYS A 56 5.68 -1.06 4.68
N ARG A 57 4.64 -1.82 4.94
CA ARG A 57 4.70 -3.28 5.06
C ARG A 57 3.36 -3.90 4.75
N VAL A 58 3.40 -5.07 4.14
CA VAL A 58 2.22 -5.91 3.89
C VAL A 58 2.48 -7.27 4.51
N LEU A 59 1.58 -7.73 5.37
CA LEU A 59 1.59 -9.05 5.95
C LEU A 59 0.46 -9.87 5.36
N VAL A 60 0.78 -11.06 4.90
CA VAL A 60 -0.18 -11.94 4.23
C VAL A 60 -0.28 -13.26 4.96
N SER A 61 -1.49 -13.65 5.31
CA SER A 61 -1.82 -14.99 5.81
C SER A 61 -2.89 -15.59 4.94
N LYS A 62 -2.65 -16.78 4.43
CA LYS A 62 -3.62 -17.48 3.58
C LYS A 62 -4.96 -17.70 4.30
N GLU A 63 -4.91 -18.00 5.59
CA GLU A 63 -6.10 -18.31 6.38
C GLU A 63 -6.78 -17.06 6.92
N ASP A 64 -5.99 -16.09 7.40
CA ASP A 64 -6.53 -14.93 8.13
C ASP A 64 -6.78 -13.70 7.26
N GLY A 65 -5.96 -13.49 6.23
CA GLY A 65 -6.11 -12.33 5.36
C GLY A 65 -4.85 -11.50 5.21
N VAL A 66 -5.03 -10.21 4.96
CA VAL A 66 -3.94 -9.29 4.65
C VAL A 66 -4.01 -8.06 5.55
N GLU A 67 -2.87 -7.66 6.07
CA GLU A 67 -2.70 -6.38 6.75
C GLU A 67 -1.77 -5.49 5.94
N ILE A 68 -2.17 -4.24 5.76
CA ILE A 68 -1.30 -3.21 5.22
C ILE A 68 -0.97 -2.22 6.32
N HIS A 69 0.32 -2.08 6.61
CA HIS A 69 0.82 -1.14 7.59
C HIS A 69 1.24 0.13 6.88
N TYR A 70 0.52 1.21 7.14
CA TYR A 70 0.78 2.53 6.58
C TYR A 70 1.55 3.40 7.57
N LYS A 71 2.36 4.27 7.02
CA LYS A 71 3.06 5.29 7.79
C LYS A 71 2.92 6.65 7.09
N ASP A 72 2.63 7.68 7.87
CA ASP A 72 2.75 9.05 7.39
C ASP A 72 4.20 9.50 7.55
N ALA A 73 4.83 9.86 6.43
CA ALA A 73 6.23 10.26 6.44
C ALA A 73 6.48 11.59 7.14
N GLN A 74 5.46 12.45 7.26
CA GLN A 74 5.58 13.75 7.92
C GLN A 74 5.37 13.67 9.42
N SER A 75 4.29 13.04 9.88
CA SER A 75 3.93 12.93 11.30
C SER A 75 4.55 11.72 11.99
N GLY A 76 4.93 10.68 11.23
CA GLY A 76 5.39 9.40 11.75
C GLY A 76 4.28 8.50 12.27
N LEU A 77 3.01 8.90 12.15
CA LEU A 77 1.89 8.08 12.56
C LEU A 77 1.79 6.82 11.73
N GLU A 78 1.56 5.70 12.40
CA GLU A 78 1.38 4.40 11.77
C GLU A 78 -0.08 3.95 11.91
N GLU A 79 -0.60 3.34 10.86
CA GLU A 79 -1.96 2.82 10.79
C GLU A 79 -1.98 1.46 10.14
N ILE A 80 -2.85 0.58 10.61
CA ILE A 80 -2.98 -0.78 10.10
C ILE A 80 -4.38 -0.95 9.54
N VAL A 81 -4.46 -1.39 8.28
CA VAL A 81 -5.72 -1.76 7.64
C VAL A 81 -5.71 -3.25 7.38
N TYR A 82 -6.74 -3.93 7.85
CA TYR A 82 -6.91 -5.37 7.70
C TYR A 82 -8.02 -5.69 6.71
N PHE A 83 -7.77 -6.69 5.87
CA PHE A 83 -8.73 -7.24 4.92
C PHE A 83 -8.83 -8.74 5.08
N GLN A 84 -10.04 -9.27 5.08
CA GLN A 84 -10.23 -10.71 4.90
C GLN A 84 -9.88 -11.08 3.46
N SER A 85 -9.34 -12.27 3.26
CA SER A 85 -8.89 -12.72 1.93
C SER A 85 -9.98 -12.66 0.87
N ASN A 86 -11.22 -13.00 1.23
CA ASN A 86 -12.38 -12.96 0.33
C ASN A 86 -12.83 -11.55 -0.05
N HIS A 87 -12.37 -10.52 0.65
CA HIS A 87 -12.66 -9.13 0.30
C HIS A 87 -11.66 -8.55 -0.71
N ILE A 88 -10.57 -9.25 -0.98
CA ILE A 88 -9.58 -8.84 -1.96
C ILE A 88 -10.00 -9.40 -3.32
N SER A 89 -10.31 -8.50 -4.24
CA SER A 89 -10.84 -8.86 -5.55
C SER A 89 -9.78 -8.94 -6.64
N ALA A 90 -8.68 -8.23 -6.48
CA ALA A 90 -7.65 -8.17 -7.50
C ALA A 90 -6.30 -7.69 -6.95
N VAL A 91 -5.24 -8.08 -7.67
CA VAL A 91 -3.90 -7.50 -7.53
C VAL A 91 -3.53 -6.89 -8.87
N HIS A 92 -3.18 -5.62 -8.86
CA HIS A 92 -2.90 -4.87 -10.08
C HIS A 92 -1.42 -4.52 -10.20
N ARG A 93 -0.92 -4.67 -11.40
CA ARG A 93 0.30 -4.01 -11.86
C ARG A 93 -0.10 -2.72 -12.54
N CYS A 94 0.32 -1.61 -11.97
CA CYS A 94 -0.07 -0.29 -12.43
C CYS A 94 1.15 0.44 -12.99
N TYR A 95 0.92 1.22 -14.03
CA TYR A 95 1.94 2.10 -14.59
C TYR A 95 1.63 3.52 -14.20
N SER A 96 2.62 4.26 -13.75
CA SER A 96 2.53 5.71 -13.62
C SER A 96 3.53 6.36 -14.57
N LYS A 97 3.06 7.37 -15.28
CA LYS A 97 3.90 8.17 -16.16
C LYS A 97 4.20 9.49 -15.50
N SER A 98 5.45 9.88 -15.51
CA SER A 98 5.88 11.21 -15.08
C SER A 98 6.66 11.88 -16.20
N LYS A 99 6.50 13.20 -16.29
CA LYS A 99 7.22 14.01 -17.26
C LYS A 99 8.07 15.02 -16.50
N THR A 100 9.36 15.06 -16.81
CA THR A 100 10.25 16.06 -16.23
C THR A 100 10.05 17.41 -16.89
N SER A 101 10.52 18.48 -16.24
CA SER A 101 10.52 19.84 -16.81
C SER A 101 11.26 19.95 -18.15
N GLU A 102 12.19 19.02 -18.39
CA GLU A 102 12.96 18.94 -19.64
C GLU A 102 12.23 18.16 -20.75
N GLY A 103 11.02 17.66 -20.47
CA GLY A 103 10.23 16.90 -21.42
C GLY A 103 10.52 15.41 -21.49
N ASN A 104 11.41 14.89 -20.65
CA ASN A 104 11.71 13.47 -20.56
C ASN A 104 10.56 12.73 -19.87
N GLU A 105 10.04 11.68 -20.50
CA GLU A 105 9.03 10.82 -19.91
C GLU A 105 9.69 9.65 -19.19
N SER A 106 9.21 9.37 -17.98
CA SER A 106 9.56 8.16 -17.23
C SER A 106 8.30 7.38 -16.89
N THR A 107 8.41 6.04 -16.95
CA THR A 107 7.33 5.15 -16.56
C THR A 107 7.80 4.35 -15.35
N SER A 108 7.06 4.43 -14.27
CA SER A 108 7.28 3.60 -13.10
C SER A 108 6.20 2.54 -12.97
N THR A 109 6.59 1.35 -12.50
CA THR A 109 5.67 0.26 -12.24
C THR A 109 5.38 0.21 -10.75
N ASN A 110 4.10 0.17 -10.40
CA ASN A 110 3.62 0.02 -9.04
C ASN A 110 2.66 -1.16 -8.96
N TYR A 111 2.50 -1.69 -7.76
CA TYR A 111 1.54 -2.75 -7.51
C TYR A 111 0.49 -2.28 -6.52
N ALA A 112 -0.71 -2.82 -6.65
CA ALA A 112 -1.81 -2.46 -5.78
C ALA A 112 -2.71 -3.66 -5.49
N ILE A 113 -3.28 -3.68 -4.30
CA ILE A 113 -4.34 -4.60 -3.90
C ILE A 113 -5.67 -3.84 -4.00
N VAL A 114 -6.67 -4.48 -4.57
CA VAL A 114 -8.04 -3.95 -4.60
C VAL A 114 -8.89 -4.73 -3.60
N ALA A 115 -9.40 -4.05 -2.62
CA ALA A 115 -10.26 -4.62 -1.59
C ALA A 115 -11.52 -3.77 -1.43
N ASN A 116 -12.69 -4.38 -1.55
CA ASN A 116 -13.99 -3.68 -1.46
C ASN A 116 -14.04 -2.42 -2.35
N SER A 117 -13.55 -2.54 -3.58
CA SER A 117 -13.49 -1.46 -4.57
C SER A 117 -12.53 -0.31 -4.24
N VAL A 118 -11.73 -0.45 -3.22
CA VAL A 118 -10.69 0.52 -2.86
C VAL A 118 -9.32 -0.01 -3.26
N ILE A 119 -8.52 0.85 -3.85
CA ILE A 119 -7.19 0.51 -4.37
C ILE A 119 -6.13 0.93 -3.36
N HIS A 120 -5.32 -0.04 -2.95
CA HIS A 120 -4.21 0.18 -2.02
C HIS A 120 -2.89 -0.10 -2.72
N LYS A 121 -2.10 0.94 -2.91
CA LYS A 121 -0.74 0.81 -3.43
C LYS A 121 0.13 0.10 -2.40
N ILE A 122 0.87 -0.90 -2.84
CA ILE A 122 1.75 -1.70 -1.98
C ILE A 122 3.18 -1.70 -2.50
N PRO A 123 4.18 -1.86 -1.61
CA PRO A 123 5.55 -2.09 -2.02
C PRO A 123 5.74 -3.52 -2.51
N GLY A 124 6.88 -3.83 -3.06
CA GLY A 124 7.29 -5.19 -3.35
C GLY A 124 7.95 -5.34 -4.72
N SER A 125 8.75 -6.39 -4.83
CA SER A 125 9.33 -6.82 -6.09
C SER A 125 8.34 -7.67 -6.88
N LYS A 126 8.59 -7.83 -8.17
CA LYS A 126 7.79 -8.71 -9.03
C LYS A 126 7.66 -10.12 -8.45
N LYS A 127 8.73 -10.65 -7.88
CA LYS A 127 8.75 -11.97 -7.24
C LYS A 127 7.82 -12.04 -6.04
N GLN A 128 7.88 -11.03 -5.15
CA GLN A 128 7.03 -10.96 -3.97
C GLN A 128 5.55 -10.81 -4.33
N ILE A 129 5.25 -10.00 -5.35
CA ILE A 129 3.88 -9.83 -5.83
C ILE A 129 3.33 -11.13 -6.45
N ARG A 130 4.15 -11.89 -7.14
CA ARG A 130 3.75 -13.22 -7.62
C ARG A 130 3.43 -14.17 -6.47
N GLN A 131 4.24 -14.17 -5.42
CA GLN A 131 3.97 -14.96 -4.21
C GLN A 131 2.65 -14.53 -3.55
N LEU A 132 2.39 -13.23 -3.48
CA LEU A 132 1.12 -12.68 -2.99
C LEU A 132 -0.07 -13.22 -3.79
N CYS A 133 0.02 -13.18 -5.11
CA CYS A 133 -1.02 -13.69 -5.99
C CYS A 133 -1.24 -15.19 -5.82
N GLU A 134 -0.18 -15.96 -5.64
CA GLU A 134 -0.28 -17.40 -5.40
C GLU A 134 -0.99 -17.70 -4.08
N ILE A 135 -0.64 -16.99 -3.01
CA ILE A 135 -1.27 -17.18 -1.69
C ILE A 135 -2.75 -16.81 -1.74
N LEU A 136 -3.10 -15.71 -2.41
CA LEU A 136 -4.47 -15.23 -2.51
C LEU A 136 -5.27 -15.92 -3.63
N GLU A 137 -4.62 -16.78 -4.42
CA GLU A 137 -5.24 -17.45 -5.57
C GLU A 137 -5.85 -16.47 -6.57
N LEU A 138 -5.14 -15.38 -6.82
CA LEU A 138 -5.53 -14.32 -7.75
C LEU A 138 -4.52 -14.17 -8.89
N ASP A 139 -5.01 -13.83 -10.07
CA ASP A 139 -4.15 -13.48 -11.20
C ASP A 139 -3.71 -12.02 -11.12
N LEU A 140 -2.45 -11.77 -11.45
CA LEU A 140 -1.94 -10.41 -11.57
C LEU A 140 -2.54 -9.73 -12.80
N GLN A 141 -3.28 -8.66 -12.59
CA GLN A 141 -3.89 -7.90 -13.66
C GLN A 141 -3.05 -6.67 -14.01
N THR A 142 -2.90 -6.41 -15.31
CA THR A 142 -2.23 -5.21 -15.78
C THR A 142 -3.28 -4.12 -16.03
N LYS A 143 -3.08 -2.95 -15.42
CA LYS A 143 -3.94 -1.79 -15.59
C LYS A 143 -3.22 -0.67 -16.34
N SER A 144 -3.99 0.13 -17.03
CA SER A 144 -3.54 1.40 -17.60
C SER A 144 -2.99 2.33 -16.51
N PRO A 145 -2.26 3.38 -16.89
CA PRO A 145 -1.76 4.34 -15.90
C PRO A 145 -2.86 4.78 -14.94
N MET A 146 -2.55 4.70 -13.66
CA MET A 146 -3.48 5.09 -12.59
C MET A 146 -3.25 6.53 -12.20
N HIS A 147 -4.32 7.22 -11.90
CA HIS A 147 -4.27 8.59 -11.41
C HIS A 147 -4.10 8.61 -9.88
N LYS A 148 -3.60 9.73 -9.37
CA LYS A 148 -3.43 9.93 -7.93
C LYS A 148 -4.70 9.69 -7.12
N HIS A 149 -5.87 9.96 -7.72
CA HIS A 149 -7.15 9.81 -7.02
C HIS A 149 -7.59 8.35 -6.84
N ASP A 150 -6.95 7.43 -7.56
CA ASP A 150 -7.24 5.99 -7.43
C ASP A 150 -6.66 5.39 -6.15
N PHE A 151 -5.88 6.17 -5.39
CA PHE A 151 -5.27 5.74 -4.14
C PHE A 151 -5.85 6.50 -2.96
N PRO A 152 -6.19 5.81 -1.86
CA PRO A 152 -6.80 6.44 -0.68
C PRO A 152 -5.83 7.22 0.20
N GLU A 153 -4.70 7.61 -0.32
CA GLU A 153 -3.59 8.20 0.43
C GLU A 153 -3.93 9.52 1.12
N ARG A 154 -4.99 10.19 0.67
CA ARG A 154 -5.40 11.49 1.20
C ARG A 154 -6.48 11.42 2.28
N THR A 155 -7.13 10.27 2.45
CA THR A 155 -8.33 10.20 3.28
C THR A 155 -8.08 9.87 4.73
N LEU A 156 -6.88 9.44 5.09
CA LEU A 156 -6.62 8.90 6.40
C LEU A 156 -6.27 9.92 7.46
N PHE A 157 -5.70 11.04 7.04
CA PHE A 157 -5.17 12.07 7.96
C PHE A 157 -5.90 13.41 7.82
N GLU A 158 -6.98 13.42 7.09
CA GLU A 158 -7.88 14.57 7.02
C GLU A 158 -8.78 14.69 8.24
#